data_36832d0837d01d045fbf3673345096f2
#
_entry.id   36832d0837d01d045fbf3673345096f2
#
_cell.length_a   1.000
_cell.length_b   1.000
_cell.length_c   1.000
_cell.angle_alpha   90.00
_cell.angle_beta   90.00
_cell.angle_gamma   90.00
#
_symmetry.space_group_name_H-M   'P 1'
#
loop_
_entity.id
_entity.type
_entity.pdbx_description
1 polymer ?
#
loop_
_entity_poly.entity_id
_entity_poly.type
_entity_poly.pdbx_seq_one_letter_code
_entity_poly.pdbx_strand_id
1 'polypeptide(L)'
;MENVVENQAAGHEAALSARSRAPVFVLGCGRSGTKFLYHTLLSAGGFAVYHAESNAFNLLGLRFGNLAISSNRRQLLDEYYTSKLFHRTGLDPIDIDKRVMEDCRNTGDFLRIVMEAIARKQGVNRWAESTPLHLLFLPLIKKVIPDALVVHIIRDGRDVTASLHRIGWIRPLPWDRARAFLVPAIYWRWTVGKGRRYGRALGSDYIEVHYEDLVQNPRDTLASIGRFIEHDLDYDRIQQVALGSVHNPNSSFRGDGKETEAATIGRWKRMFTPQQVRDVESSIGSLLVDTGYTLETPLTERHSPLPVRLMNFLYPLYFDFKIWLKSYTPLARIADKRRMGIAESDVGPDAKSETK
;
A
#
# COMPACT_ATOMS: atom_id res chain seq x y z
N MET A 1 -14.88 0.75 49.68
CA MET A 1 -15.21 1.46 48.43
C MET A 1 -13.99 1.54 47.49
N GLU A 2 -12.78 1.53 47.95
CA GLU A 2 -11.56 1.54 47.12
C GLU A 2 -11.38 0.28 46.23
N ASN A 3 -11.69 -0.92 46.79
CA ASN A 3 -11.56 -2.17 46.01
C ASN A 3 -12.54 -2.36 44.85
N VAL A 4 -13.59 -1.55 44.73
CA VAL A 4 -14.55 -1.63 43.61
C VAL A 4 -14.10 -0.76 42.44
N VAL A 5 -13.36 0.31 42.71
CA VAL A 5 -12.84 1.23 41.68
C VAL A 5 -11.61 0.63 40.99
N GLU A 6 -10.73 -0.06 41.73
CA GLU A 6 -9.57 -0.77 41.15
C GLU A 6 -10.00 -1.96 40.25
N ASN A 7 -11.05 -2.70 40.64
CA ASN A 7 -11.59 -3.78 39.80
C ASN A 7 -12.31 -3.29 38.53
N GLN A 8 -12.84 -2.08 38.50
CA GLN A 8 -13.41 -1.48 37.28
C GLN A 8 -12.35 -0.94 36.32
N ALA A 9 -11.23 -0.41 36.83
CA ALA A 9 -10.10 0.02 36.03
C ALA A 9 -9.36 -1.18 35.40
N ALA A 10 -9.13 -2.25 36.16
CA ALA A 10 -8.55 -3.49 35.66
C ALA A 10 -9.46 -4.21 34.64
N GLY A 11 -10.79 -4.09 34.76
CA GLY A 11 -11.77 -4.61 33.80
C GLY A 11 -11.83 -3.84 32.50
N HIS A 12 -11.43 -2.58 32.49
CA HIS A 12 -11.41 -1.76 31.27
C HIS A 12 -10.16 -1.99 30.42
N GLU A 13 -9.04 -2.34 31.02
CA GLU A 13 -7.83 -2.78 30.29
C GLU A 13 -7.94 -4.22 29.73
N ALA A 14 -8.78 -5.05 30.31
CA ALA A 14 -8.93 -6.47 29.92
C ALA A 14 -9.79 -6.71 28.67
N ALA A 15 -10.40 -5.69 28.07
CA ALA A 15 -11.33 -5.85 26.93
C ALA A 15 -11.01 -5.00 25.71
N LEU A 16 -9.74 -4.70 25.43
CA LEU A 16 -9.39 -4.30 24.08
C LEU A 16 -9.68 -5.48 23.17
N SER A 17 -10.60 -5.30 22.23
CA SER A 17 -10.99 -6.36 21.30
C SER A 17 -9.76 -6.86 20.51
N ALA A 18 -9.81 -8.11 20.06
CA ALA A 18 -8.77 -8.66 19.19
C ALA A 18 -8.53 -7.75 17.96
N ARG A 19 -9.57 -7.03 17.53
CA ARG A 19 -9.53 -6.14 16.38
C ARG A 19 -8.72 -4.86 16.65
N SER A 20 -8.76 -4.29 17.83
CA SER A 20 -7.99 -3.11 18.21
C SER A 20 -6.47 -3.37 18.27
N ARG A 21 -6.05 -4.64 18.35
CA ARG A 21 -4.64 -5.06 18.33
C ARG A 21 -4.22 -5.59 16.95
N ALA A 22 -5.17 -5.88 16.07
CA ALA A 22 -4.90 -6.47 14.77
C ALA A 22 -4.05 -5.53 13.90
N PRO A 23 -3.13 -6.10 13.09
CA PRO A 23 -2.35 -5.31 12.15
C PRO A 23 -3.23 -4.74 11.04
N VAL A 24 -2.89 -3.53 10.57
CA VAL A 24 -3.66 -2.83 9.55
C VAL A 24 -2.85 -2.74 8.26
N PHE A 25 -3.39 -3.28 7.17
CA PHE A 25 -2.82 -3.17 5.84
C PHE A 25 -3.52 -2.06 5.05
N VAL A 26 -2.79 -0.97 4.76
CA VAL A 26 -3.24 0.13 3.91
C VAL A 26 -2.79 -0.16 2.48
N LEU A 27 -3.70 -0.64 1.65
CA LEU A 27 -3.38 -1.14 0.32
C LEU A 27 -4.16 -0.40 -0.77
N GLY A 28 -3.65 -0.45 -1.99
CA GLY A 28 -4.30 0.17 -3.16
C GLY A 28 -3.40 0.09 -4.38
N CYS A 29 -3.92 0.49 -5.53
CA CYS A 29 -3.06 0.68 -6.69
C CYS A 29 -2.03 1.77 -6.38
N GLY A 30 -0.79 1.59 -6.81
CA GLY A 30 0.22 2.63 -6.68
C GLY A 30 -0.31 3.99 -7.17
N ARG A 31 -0.02 5.07 -6.47
CA ARG A 31 -0.53 6.45 -6.75
C ARG A 31 -1.99 6.70 -6.34
N SER A 32 -2.64 5.79 -5.65
CA SER A 32 -3.99 5.99 -5.10
C SER A 32 -4.03 6.66 -3.73
N GLY A 33 -2.89 7.12 -3.17
CA GLY A 33 -2.85 7.76 -1.86
C GLY A 33 -2.57 6.80 -0.69
N THR A 34 -2.10 5.58 -0.95
CA THR A 34 -1.75 4.60 0.10
C THR A 34 -0.78 5.16 1.13
N LYS A 35 0.28 5.88 0.68
CA LYS A 35 1.25 6.50 1.57
C LYS A 35 0.65 7.64 2.41
N PHE A 36 -0.27 8.42 1.83
CA PHE A 36 -0.98 9.47 2.54
C PHE A 36 -1.83 8.89 3.68
N LEU A 37 -2.70 7.92 3.38
CA LEU A 37 -3.52 7.27 4.40
C LEU A 37 -2.66 6.54 5.45
N TYR A 38 -1.58 5.88 5.04
CA TYR A 38 -0.65 5.22 5.96
C TYR A 38 -0.05 6.20 6.97
N HIS A 39 0.50 7.32 6.50
CA HIS A 39 1.05 8.35 7.39
C HIS A 39 -0.04 9.00 8.26
N THR A 40 -1.26 9.12 7.76
CA THR A 40 -2.42 9.57 8.54
C THR A 40 -2.68 8.63 9.73
N LEU A 41 -2.68 7.31 9.51
CA LEU A 41 -2.81 6.33 10.60
C LEU A 41 -1.65 6.44 11.61
N LEU A 42 -0.41 6.53 11.14
CA LEU A 42 0.75 6.69 12.04
C LEU A 42 0.67 7.97 12.87
N SER A 43 0.16 9.06 12.29
CA SER A 43 -0.02 10.36 12.97
C SER A 43 -1.08 10.33 14.06
N ALA A 44 -2.01 9.39 14.03
CA ALA A 44 -2.97 9.19 15.11
C ALA A 44 -2.33 8.65 16.40
N GLY A 45 -1.11 8.11 16.31
CA GLY A 45 -0.40 7.49 17.43
C GLY A 45 -0.85 6.04 17.67
N GLY A 46 -0.14 5.35 18.60
CA GLY A 46 -0.43 3.95 18.93
C GLY A 46 0.03 2.90 17.92
N PHE A 47 0.52 3.32 16.74
CA PHE A 47 1.10 2.47 15.73
C PHE A 47 2.63 2.59 15.67
N ALA A 48 3.31 1.48 15.41
CA ALA A 48 4.73 1.46 15.08
C ALA A 48 5.02 2.31 13.84
N VAL A 49 5.93 3.25 13.95
CA VAL A 49 6.34 4.13 12.84
C VAL A 49 7.44 3.45 12.03
N TYR A 50 7.12 3.09 10.79
CA TYR A 50 8.06 2.55 9.82
C TYR A 50 7.90 3.25 8.48
N HIS A 51 8.85 4.11 8.11
CA HIS A 51 8.75 4.99 6.94
C HIS A 51 9.10 4.32 5.61
N ALA A 52 8.91 3.01 5.47
CA ALA A 52 9.21 2.29 4.25
C ALA A 52 8.12 1.28 3.88
N GLU A 53 8.10 0.86 2.62
CA GLU A 53 7.35 -0.31 2.18
C GLU A 53 8.11 -1.56 2.63
N SER A 54 7.45 -2.49 3.32
CA SER A 54 8.10 -3.72 3.79
C SER A 54 8.54 -4.64 2.67
N ASN A 55 7.83 -4.61 1.56
CA ASN A 55 8.01 -5.50 0.40
C ASN A 55 8.03 -6.99 0.79
N ALA A 56 7.40 -7.37 1.91
CA ALA A 56 7.46 -8.71 2.47
C ALA A 56 6.97 -9.76 1.46
N PHE A 57 5.75 -9.61 0.93
CA PHE A 57 5.14 -10.63 0.08
C PHE A 57 5.56 -10.55 -1.38
N ASN A 58 5.83 -9.36 -1.92
CA ASN A 58 6.17 -9.15 -3.32
C ASN A 58 7.68 -9.25 -3.63
N LEU A 59 8.52 -9.27 -2.60
CA LEU A 59 9.99 -9.33 -2.73
C LEU A 59 10.59 -10.41 -1.81
N LEU A 60 10.52 -10.23 -0.48
CA LEU A 60 11.23 -11.09 0.47
C LEU A 60 10.73 -12.54 0.41
N GLY A 61 9.42 -12.77 0.52
CA GLY A 61 8.86 -14.13 0.46
C GLY A 61 9.12 -14.84 -0.87
N LEU A 62 9.17 -14.11 -1.98
CA LEU A 62 9.47 -14.69 -3.28
C LEU A 62 10.97 -15.03 -3.45
N ARG A 63 11.84 -14.23 -2.81
CA ARG A 63 13.30 -14.36 -2.96
C ARG A 63 13.87 -15.51 -2.13
N PHE A 64 13.44 -15.64 -0.88
CA PHE A 64 14.02 -16.59 0.07
C PHE A 64 13.23 -17.90 0.19
N GLY A 65 12.05 -17.98 -0.44
CA GLY A 65 11.29 -19.21 -0.53
C GLY A 65 10.68 -19.67 0.80
N ASN A 66 10.72 -20.97 1.08
CA ASN A 66 10.10 -21.56 2.25
C ASN A 66 10.88 -21.28 3.54
N LEU A 67 10.37 -20.37 4.37
CA LEU A 67 10.99 -19.98 5.63
C LEU A 67 10.82 -21.00 6.77
N ALA A 68 10.10 -22.12 6.56
CA ALA A 68 10.14 -23.24 7.49
C ALA A 68 11.56 -23.92 7.52
N ILE A 69 12.35 -23.70 6.46
CA ILE A 69 13.73 -24.20 6.33
C ILE A 69 14.68 -23.20 6.99
N SER A 70 15.48 -23.67 7.95
CA SER A 70 16.38 -22.80 8.75
C SER A 70 17.45 -22.10 7.91
N SER A 71 18.00 -22.76 6.88
CA SER A 71 18.98 -22.15 5.97
C SER A 71 18.40 -20.98 5.18
N ASN A 72 17.12 -21.06 4.79
CA ASN A 72 16.45 -19.96 4.09
C ASN A 72 16.20 -18.75 5.03
N ARG A 73 15.87 -19.01 6.30
CA ARG A 73 15.78 -17.95 7.30
C ARG A 73 17.13 -17.26 7.53
N ARG A 74 18.21 -18.04 7.67
CA ARG A 74 19.55 -17.47 7.83
C ARG A 74 19.93 -16.61 6.61
N GLN A 75 19.74 -17.12 5.41
CA GLN A 75 20.01 -16.36 4.18
C GLN A 75 19.14 -15.07 4.11
N LEU A 76 17.87 -15.15 4.51
CA LEU A 76 17.01 -13.97 4.59
C LEU A 76 17.60 -12.93 5.56
N LEU A 77 17.98 -13.33 6.76
CA LEU A 77 18.54 -12.42 7.77
C LEU A 77 19.84 -11.79 7.31
N ASP A 78 20.77 -12.57 6.75
CA ASP A 78 22.07 -12.08 6.29
C ASP A 78 21.92 -11.02 5.19
N GLU A 79 21.02 -11.23 4.23
CA GLU A 79 20.74 -10.21 3.19
C GLU A 79 19.87 -9.05 3.73
N TYR A 80 18.96 -9.31 4.66
CA TYR A 80 18.06 -8.29 5.21
C TYR A 80 18.83 -7.28 6.05
N TYR A 81 19.77 -7.72 6.90
CA TYR A 81 20.57 -6.84 7.75
C TYR A 81 21.41 -5.82 6.97
N THR A 82 21.83 -6.18 5.77
CA THR A 82 22.58 -5.26 4.89
C THR A 82 21.67 -4.38 4.02
N SER A 83 20.35 -4.60 4.08
CA SER A 83 19.40 -3.91 3.22
C SER A 83 18.96 -2.56 3.79
N LYS A 84 18.59 -1.63 2.89
CA LYS A 84 17.95 -0.38 3.28
C LYS A 84 16.61 -0.58 4.01
N LEU A 85 15.96 -1.73 3.81
CA LEU A 85 14.72 -2.05 4.51
C LEU A 85 14.97 -2.23 6.00
N PHE A 86 16.04 -2.95 6.36
CA PHE A 86 16.43 -3.14 7.76
C PHE A 86 16.92 -1.85 8.41
N HIS A 87 17.81 -1.10 7.75
CA HIS A 87 18.31 0.16 8.30
C HIS A 87 17.19 1.15 8.65
N ARG A 88 16.10 1.16 7.87
CA ARG A 88 14.92 2.01 8.16
C ARG A 88 14.06 1.52 9.32
N THR A 89 14.26 0.31 9.83
CA THR A 89 13.56 -0.18 11.02
C THR A 89 14.08 0.46 12.30
N GLY A 90 15.32 0.92 12.30
CA GLY A 90 16.03 1.36 13.51
C GLY A 90 16.32 0.22 14.50
N LEU A 91 16.16 -1.04 14.10
CA LEU A 91 16.44 -2.21 14.92
C LEU A 91 17.92 -2.61 14.84
N ASP A 92 18.37 -3.32 15.86
CA ASP A 92 19.62 -4.07 15.83
C ASP A 92 19.33 -5.55 15.48
N PRO A 93 20.25 -6.30 14.87
CA PRO A 93 20.04 -7.72 14.55
C PRO A 93 19.54 -8.55 15.73
N ILE A 94 20.04 -8.29 16.95
CA ILE A 94 19.65 -8.99 18.17
C ILE A 94 18.16 -8.87 18.50
N ASP A 95 17.50 -7.79 18.03
CA ASP A 95 16.08 -7.54 18.31
C ASP A 95 15.17 -8.59 17.66
N ILE A 96 15.62 -9.21 16.55
CA ILE A 96 14.80 -10.13 15.74
C ILE A 96 15.46 -11.49 15.46
N ASP A 97 16.80 -11.62 15.51
CA ASP A 97 17.53 -12.82 15.04
C ASP A 97 16.98 -14.10 15.68
N LYS A 98 16.95 -14.15 17.02
CA LYS A 98 16.48 -15.33 17.75
C LYS A 98 15.04 -15.70 17.37
N ARG A 99 14.12 -14.73 17.39
CA ARG A 99 12.70 -14.98 17.06
C ARG A 99 12.53 -15.45 15.62
N VAL A 100 13.25 -14.87 14.67
CA VAL A 100 13.19 -15.32 13.27
C VAL A 100 13.71 -16.73 13.12
N MET A 101 14.81 -17.08 13.78
CA MET A 101 15.38 -18.43 13.70
C MET A 101 14.51 -19.49 14.39
N GLU A 102 13.85 -19.17 15.49
CA GLU A 102 13.05 -20.11 16.28
C GLU A 102 11.59 -20.18 15.82
N ASP A 103 10.93 -19.05 15.55
CA ASP A 103 9.48 -18.95 15.40
C ASP A 103 9.00 -18.72 13.97
N CYS A 104 9.85 -18.19 13.07
CA CYS A 104 9.43 -17.85 11.71
C CYS A 104 9.29 -19.10 10.85
N ARG A 105 8.14 -19.29 10.22
CA ARG A 105 7.84 -20.39 9.29
C ARG A 105 7.43 -19.90 7.91
N ASN A 106 6.98 -18.66 7.80
CA ASN A 106 6.50 -18.07 6.57
C ASN A 106 6.76 -16.55 6.57
N THR A 107 6.46 -15.89 5.46
CA THR A 107 6.66 -14.45 5.28
C THR A 107 5.79 -13.59 6.23
N GLY A 108 4.61 -14.08 6.60
CA GLY A 108 3.75 -13.38 7.57
C GLY A 108 4.37 -13.35 8.96
N ASP A 109 4.94 -14.47 9.40
CA ASP A 109 5.68 -14.54 10.67
C ASP A 109 6.86 -13.58 10.67
N PHE A 110 7.65 -13.57 9.57
CA PHE A 110 8.76 -12.65 9.42
C PHE A 110 8.33 -11.19 9.53
N LEU A 111 7.31 -10.79 8.77
CA LEU A 111 6.78 -9.42 8.82
C LEU A 111 6.29 -9.07 10.23
N ARG A 112 5.53 -9.96 10.87
CA ARG A 112 5.02 -9.76 12.21
C ARG A 112 6.15 -9.60 13.23
N ILE A 113 7.18 -10.46 13.20
CA ILE A 113 8.34 -10.39 14.11
C ILE A 113 9.03 -9.03 13.99
N VAL A 114 9.29 -8.57 12.76
CA VAL A 114 9.95 -7.28 12.50
C VAL A 114 9.09 -6.12 13.01
N MET A 115 7.82 -6.08 12.61
CA MET A 115 6.93 -4.96 12.96
C MET A 115 6.62 -4.89 14.45
N GLU A 116 6.48 -6.04 15.13
CA GLU A 116 6.36 -6.11 16.59
C GLU A 116 7.64 -5.69 17.31
N ALA A 117 8.82 -5.98 16.75
CA ALA A 117 10.09 -5.51 17.31
C ALA A 117 10.19 -3.97 17.22
N ILE A 118 9.79 -3.38 16.09
CA ILE A 118 9.71 -1.92 15.94
C ILE A 118 8.72 -1.35 16.97
N ALA A 119 7.52 -1.95 17.09
CA ALA A 119 6.49 -1.52 18.02
C ALA A 119 6.99 -1.52 19.47
N ARG A 120 7.62 -2.62 19.91
CA ARG A 120 8.22 -2.72 21.26
C ARG A 120 9.28 -1.65 21.50
N LYS A 121 10.18 -1.43 20.53
CA LYS A 121 11.24 -0.41 20.64
C LYS A 121 10.67 1.00 20.78
N GLN A 122 9.52 1.25 20.17
CA GLN A 122 8.80 2.54 20.22
C GLN A 122 7.76 2.64 21.34
N GLY A 123 7.60 1.62 22.18
CA GLY A 123 6.65 1.63 23.30
C GLY A 123 5.18 1.58 22.87
N VAL A 124 4.90 1.04 21.68
CA VAL A 124 3.53 0.84 21.15
C VAL A 124 3.25 -0.65 20.93
N ASN A 125 1.98 -1.02 20.76
CA ASN A 125 1.58 -2.43 20.67
C ASN A 125 0.88 -2.80 19.36
N ARG A 126 0.78 -1.87 18.41
CA ARG A 126 0.11 -2.07 17.12
C ARG A 126 1.01 -1.62 15.96
N TRP A 127 0.80 -2.20 14.81
CA TRP A 127 1.51 -1.82 13.59
C TRP A 127 0.59 -1.77 12.38
N ALA A 128 0.97 -0.95 11.42
CA ALA A 128 0.36 -0.90 10.10
C ALA A 128 1.41 -1.14 9.02
N GLU A 129 0.97 -1.55 7.83
CA GLU A 129 1.83 -1.84 6.69
C GLU A 129 1.23 -1.21 5.42
N SER A 130 2.09 -0.66 4.55
CA SER A 130 1.65 -0.04 3.31
C SER A 130 2.63 -0.30 2.16
N THR A 131 2.53 -1.48 1.58
CA THR A 131 3.17 -1.82 0.30
C THR A 131 2.07 -2.00 -0.75
N PRO A 132 1.88 -1.09 -1.72
CA PRO A 132 0.74 -1.13 -2.65
C PRO A 132 0.56 -2.46 -3.37
N LEU A 133 1.66 -3.10 -3.79
CA LEU A 133 1.64 -4.41 -4.46
C LEU A 133 1.10 -5.56 -3.58
N HIS A 134 1.08 -5.41 -2.26
CA HIS A 134 0.51 -6.43 -1.36
C HIS A 134 -0.99 -6.64 -1.62
N LEU A 135 -1.68 -5.68 -2.24
CA LEU A 135 -3.07 -5.84 -2.69
C LEU A 135 -3.28 -7.10 -3.56
N LEU A 136 -2.27 -7.47 -4.34
CA LEU A 136 -2.32 -8.67 -5.19
C LEU A 136 -2.03 -9.97 -4.44
N PHE A 137 -1.56 -9.87 -3.20
CA PHE A 137 -1.22 -10.99 -2.32
C PHE A 137 -2.20 -11.16 -1.15
N LEU A 138 -3.35 -10.49 -1.16
CA LEU A 138 -4.35 -10.54 -0.08
C LEU A 138 -4.73 -11.97 0.36
N PRO A 139 -4.96 -12.95 -0.54
CA PRO A 139 -5.25 -14.32 -0.12
C PRO A 139 -4.10 -14.96 0.68
N LEU A 140 -2.85 -14.68 0.30
CA LEU A 140 -1.68 -15.17 1.03
C LEU A 140 -1.52 -14.43 2.36
N ILE A 141 -1.66 -13.11 2.38
CA ILE A 141 -1.61 -12.29 3.61
C ILE A 141 -2.61 -12.84 4.62
N LYS A 142 -3.86 -13.02 4.23
CA LYS A 142 -4.92 -13.48 5.12
C LYS A 142 -4.71 -14.92 5.60
N LYS A 143 -4.07 -15.76 4.78
CA LYS A 143 -3.68 -17.12 5.17
C LYS A 143 -2.62 -17.14 6.28
N VAL A 144 -1.63 -16.23 6.21
CA VAL A 144 -0.46 -16.24 7.12
C VAL A 144 -0.54 -15.19 8.22
N ILE A 145 -1.44 -14.22 8.11
CA ILE A 145 -1.79 -13.21 9.11
C ILE A 145 -3.33 -13.15 9.20
N PRO A 146 -3.97 -14.12 9.83
CA PRO A 146 -5.44 -14.28 9.81
C PRO A 146 -6.21 -13.11 10.42
N ASP A 147 -5.61 -12.39 11.37
CA ASP A 147 -6.15 -11.22 12.05
C ASP A 147 -5.94 -9.90 11.29
N ALA A 148 -5.27 -9.91 10.12
CA ALA A 148 -5.02 -8.71 9.34
C ALA A 148 -6.32 -8.01 8.93
N LEU A 149 -6.40 -6.69 9.20
CA LEU A 149 -7.43 -5.79 8.70
C LEU A 149 -6.93 -5.07 7.47
N VAL A 150 -7.79 -4.92 6.47
CA VAL A 150 -7.41 -4.34 5.18
C VAL A 150 -8.22 -3.08 4.89
N VAL A 151 -7.54 -1.96 4.75
CA VAL A 151 -8.10 -0.71 4.25
C VAL A 151 -7.61 -0.52 2.82
N HIS A 152 -8.51 -0.74 1.86
CA HIS A 152 -8.22 -0.59 0.42
C HIS A 152 -8.58 0.82 -0.02
N ILE A 153 -7.56 1.65 -0.26
CA ILE A 153 -7.77 2.99 -0.80
C ILE A 153 -7.87 2.94 -2.32
N ILE A 154 -8.99 3.43 -2.84
CA ILE A 154 -9.29 3.53 -4.26
C ILE A 154 -9.28 5.01 -4.64
N ARG A 155 -8.77 5.34 -5.81
CA ARG A 155 -8.74 6.66 -6.39
C ARG A 155 -9.21 6.59 -7.83
N ASP A 156 -9.76 7.70 -8.36
CA ASP A 156 -10.14 7.82 -9.76
C ASP A 156 -9.04 7.28 -10.68
N GLY A 157 -9.39 6.24 -11.45
CA GLY A 157 -8.44 5.54 -12.32
C GLY A 157 -7.82 6.45 -13.38
N ARG A 158 -8.47 7.54 -13.75
CA ARG A 158 -7.98 8.55 -14.69
C ARG A 158 -6.86 9.38 -14.06
N ASP A 159 -6.99 9.79 -12.80
CA ASP A 159 -5.95 10.49 -12.04
C ASP A 159 -4.74 9.59 -11.77
N VAL A 160 -5.00 8.32 -11.42
CA VAL A 160 -3.93 7.31 -11.22
C VAL A 160 -3.21 7.07 -12.53
N THR A 161 -3.93 6.94 -13.65
CA THR A 161 -3.36 6.78 -14.99
C THR A 161 -2.45 7.95 -15.36
N ALA A 162 -2.92 9.19 -15.17
CA ALA A 162 -2.14 10.40 -15.43
C ALA A 162 -0.85 10.43 -14.59
N SER A 163 -0.95 10.08 -13.32
CA SER A 163 0.20 10.03 -12.40
C SER A 163 1.21 8.95 -12.80
N LEU A 164 0.76 7.72 -13.06
CA LEU A 164 1.62 6.60 -13.45
C LEU A 164 2.29 6.83 -14.80
N HIS A 165 1.57 7.40 -15.76
CA HIS A 165 2.09 7.74 -17.08
C HIS A 165 3.22 8.77 -16.98
N ARG A 166 3.03 9.84 -16.20
CA ARG A 166 4.04 10.89 -15.97
C ARG A 166 5.33 10.33 -15.37
N ILE A 167 5.24 9.40 -14.40
CA ILE A 167 6.42 8.85 -13.72
C ILE A 167 7.09 7.72 -14.54
N GLY A 168 6.39 7.15 -15.52
CA GLY A 168 6.92 6.08 -16.36
C GLY A 168 7.16 4.74 -15.64
N TRP A 169 6.48 4.48 -14.52
CA TRP A 169 6.64 3.22 -13.77
C TRP A 169 6.07 2.01 -14.52
N ILE A 170 4.95 2.22 -15.22
CA ILE A 170 4.30 1.17 -16.01
C ILE A 170 4.58 1.47 -17.47
N ARG A 171 5.49 0.70 -18.05
CA ARG A 171 5.95 0.91 -19.42
C ARG A 171 5.18 0.05 -20.41
N PRO A 172 4.82 0.61 -21.58
CA PRO A 172 4.24 -0.16 -22.67
C PRO A 172 5.26 -1.14 -23.26
N LEU A 173 4.75 -2.18 -23.91
CA LEU A 173 5.56 -2.98 -24.82
C LEU A 173 5.99 -2.12 -26.03
N PRO A 174 7.09 -2.46 -26.73
CA PRO A 174 7.66 -1.60 -27.76
C PRO A 174 6.70 -1.19 -28.87
N TRP A 175 5.76 -2.04 -29.22
CA TRP A 175 4.75 -1.81 -30.28
C TRP A 175 3.54 -0.98 -29.83
N ASP A 176 3.36 -0.75 -28.53
CA ASP A 176 2.24 0.01 -27.95
C ASP A 176 2.63 1.44 -27.54
N ARG A 177 3.80 1.92 -27.95
CA ARG A 177 4.32 3.26 -27.54
C ARG A 177 3.40 4.42 -27.89
N ALA A 178 2.69 4.33 -29.02
CA ALA A 178 1.73 5.35 -29.43
C ALA A 178 0.53 5.50 -28.45
N ARG A 179 0.23 4.45 -27.68
CA ARG A 179 -0.84 4.41 -26.68
C ARG A 179 -0.31 4.13 -25.26
N ALA A 180 0.90 4.61 -24.99
CA ALA A 180 1.60 4.37 -23.71
C ALA A 180 0.76 4.70 -22.47
N PHE A 181 -0.12 5.72 -22.58
CA PHE A 181 -1.00 6.14 -21.48
C PHE A 181 -2.11 5.13 -21.13
N LEU A 182 -2.48 4.23 -22.05
CA LEU A 182 -3.48 3.20 -21.76
C LEU A 182 -2.95 2.08 -20.86
N VAL A 183 -1.65 1.80 -20.88
CA VAL A 183 -1.08 0.71 -20.09
C VAL A 183 -1.21 0.96 -18.58
N PRO A 184 -0.93 2.16 -18.06
CA PRO A 184 -1.27 2.53 -16.68
C PRO A 184 -2.76 2.42 -16.35
N ALA A 185 -3.66 2.76 -17.28
CA ALA A 185 -5.11 2.61 -17.09
C ALA A 185 -5.50 1.14 -16.92
N ILE A 186 -5.03 0.29 -17.83
CA ILE A 186 -5.25 -1.17 -17.76
C ILE A 186 -4.62 -1.76 -16.48
N TYR A 187 -3.45 -1.28 -16.07
CA TYR A 187 -2.80 -1.68 -14.82
C TYR A 187 -3.65 -1.32 -13.59
N TRP A 188 -4.22 -0.09 -13.55
CA TRP A 188 -5.14 0.31 -12.49
C TRP A 188 -6.35 -0.62 -12.44
N ARG A 189 -7.02 -0.85 -13.57
CA ARG A 189 -8.18 -1.76 -13.67
C ARG A 189 -7.84 -3.16 -13.18
N TRP A 190 -6.71 -3.70 -13.60
CA TRP A 190 -6.24 -5.03 -13.21
C TRP A 190 -5.94 -5.10 -11.71
N THR A 191 -5.24 -4.10 -11.16
CA THR A 191 -4.85 -4.08 -9.74
C THR A 191 -6.06 -3.90 -8.84
N VAL A 192 -6.89 -2.88 -9.11
CA VAL A 192 -8.07 -2.56 -8.30
C VAL A 192 -9.11 -3.68 -8.44
N GLY A 193 -9.35 -4.18 -9.64
CA GLY A 193 -10.29 -5.28 -9.88
C GLY A 193 -9.92 -6.56 -9.13
N LYS A 194 -8.63 -6.93 -9.11
CA LYS A 194 -8.15 -8.05 -8.28
C LYS A 194 -8.26 -7.76 -6.80
N GLY A 195 -7.84 -6.57 -6.37
CA GLY A 195 -7.91 -6.14 -4.98
C GLY A 195 -9.32 -6.22 -4.42
N ARG A 196 -10.31 -5.70 -5.15
CA ARG A 196 -11.73 -5.77 -4.77
C ARG A 196 -12.26 -7.21 -4.72
N ARG A 197 -11.91 -8.02 -5.72
CA ARG A 197 -12.31 -9.44 -5.73
C ARG A 197 -11.76 -10.20 -4.54
N TYR A 198 -10.49 -10.01 -4.20
CA TYR A 198 -9.86 -10.67 -3.04
C TYR A 198 -10.37 -10.09 -1.72
N GLY A 199 -10.49 -8.75 -1.64
CA GLY A 199 -10.93 -8.06 -0.44
C GLY A 199 -12.36 -8.41 -0.04
N ARG A 200 -13.30 -8.44 -0.97
CA ARG A 200 -14.69 -8.82 -0.69
C ARG A 200 -14.82 -10.23 -0.10
N ALA A 201 -13.90 -11.13 -0.44
CA ALA A 201 -13.87 -12.47 0.15
C ALA A 201 -13.42 -12.48 1.63
N LEU A 202 -12.88 -11.35 2.15
CA LEU A 202 -12.46 -11.21 3.55
C LEU A 202 -13.61 -10.77 4.48
N GLY A 203 -14.78 -10.46 3.93
CA GLY A 203 -15.95 -10.05 4.72
C GLY A 203 -15.70 -8.80 5.56
N SER A 204 -15.91 -8.92 6.87
CA SER A 204 -15.76 -7.82 7.84
C SER A 204 -14.33 -7.31 8.02
N ASP A 205 -13.31 -8.01 7.52
CA ASP A 205 -11.91 -7.62 7.67
C ASP A 205 -11.38 -6.77 6.51
N TYR A 206 -12.28 -6.29 5.66
CA TYR A 206 -11.98 -5.46 4.50
C TYR A 206 -12.93 -4.27 4.40
N ILE A 207 -12.37 -3.08 4.12
CA ILE A 207 -13.12 -1.86 3.80
C ILE A 207 -12.51 -1.18 2.57
N GLU A 208 -13.36 -0.61 1.71
CA GLU A 208 -12.97 0.28 0.61
C GLU A 208 -13.13 1.73 1.06
N VAL A 209 -12.13 2.58 0.76
CA VAL A 209 -12.12 4.01 1.06
C VAL A 209 -11.71 4.77 -0.19
N HIS A 210 -12.42 5.85 -0.55
CA HIS A 210 -12.03 6.70 -1.66
C HIS A 210 -10.98 7.74 -1.21
N TYR A 211 -9.97 7.93 -2.05
CA TYR A 211 -8.96 8.96 -1.84
C TYR A 211 -9.59 10.35 -1.80
N GLU A 212 -10.57 10.58 -2.65
CA GLU A 212 -11.30 11.83 -2.77
C GLU A 212 -12.06 12.17 -1.48
N ASP A 213 -12.71 11.17 -0.86
CA ASP A 213 -13.40 11.35 0.43
C ASP A 213 -12.42 11.66 1.55
N LEU A 214 -11.26 10.98 1.56
CA LEU A 214 -10.23 11.25 2.56
C LEU A 214 -9.68 12.70 2.46
N VAL A 215 -9.66 13.28 1.26
CA VAL A 215 -9.19 14.66 1.03
C VAL A 215 -10.30 15.68 1.29
N GLN A 216 -11.54 15.41 0.83
CA GLN A 216 -12.65 16.37 0.88
C GLN A 216 -13.43 16.31 2.19
N ASN A 217 -13.57 15.12 2.78
CA ASN A 217 -14.34 14.85 4.00
C ASN A 217 -13.48 14.04 4.99
N PRO A 218 -12.29 14.54 5.41
CA PRO A 218 -11.33 13.75 6.18
C PRO A 218 -11.88 13.28 7.53
N ARG A 219 -12.66 14.11 8.24
CA ARG A 219 -13.17 13.75 9.57
C ARG A 219 -14.11 12.55 9.52
N ASP A 220 -15.08 12.54 8.60
CA ASP A 220 -16.06 11.46 8.47
C ASP A 220 -15.39 10.17 7.94
N THR A 221 -14.48 10.32 7.00
CA THR A 221 -13.70 9.22 6.44
C THR A 221 -12.83 8.56 7.51
N LEU A 222 -12.12 9.36 8.31
CA LEU A 222 -11.30 8.85 9.42
C LEU A 222 -12.16 8.22 10.53
N ALA A 223 -13.32 8.81 10.85
CA ALA A 223 -14.26 8.20 11.80
C ALA A 223 -14.75 6.83 11.32
N SER A 224 -15.00 6.67 10.01
CA SER A 224 -15.38 5.37 9.42
C SER A 224 -14.25 4.36 9.49
N ILE A 225 -13.02 4.76 9.12
CA ILE A 225 -11.84 3.89 9.22
C ILE A 225 -11.58 3.54 10.69
N GLY A 226 -11.67 4.51 11.60
CA GLY A 226 -11.45 4.33 13.04
C GLY A 226 -12.38 3.28 13.65
N ARG A 227 -13.68 3.35 13.30
CA ARG A 227 -14.66 2.31 13.70
C ARG A 227 -14.30 0.93 13.14
N PHE A 228 -13.87 0.88 11.88
CA PHE A 228 -13.49 -0.39 11.23
C PHE A 228 -12.28 -1.03 11.88
N ILE A 229 -11.24 -0.26 12.22
CA ILE A 229 -10.01 -0.80 12.83
C ILE A 229 -10.05 -0.78 14.35
N GLU A 230 -11.12 -0.26 14.97
CA GLU A 230 -11.23 -0.02 16.42
C GLU A 230 -10.02 0.77 16.97
N HIS A 231 -9.80 1.95 16.38
CA HIS A 231 -8.74 2.86 16.78
C HIS A 231 -9.22 4.31 16.65
N ASP A 232 -8.87 5.15 17.63
CA ASP A 232 -9.22 6.57 17.57
C ASP A 232 -8.35 7.30 16.55
N LEU A 233 -8.98 7.80 15.49
CA LEU A 233 -8.36 8.59 14.42
C LEU A 233 -8.81 10.05 14.51
N ASP A 234 -8.43 10.73 15.59
CA ASP A 234 -8.73 12.15 15.78
C ASP A 234 -8.03 13.02 14.74
N TYR A 235 -8.82 13.73 13.93
CA TYR A 235 -8.32 14.53 12.82
C TYR A 235 -7.38 15.66 13.28
N ASP A 236 -7.72 16.36 14.38
CA ASP A 236 -6.96 17.52 14.83
C ASP A 236 -5.60 17.09 15.38
N ARG A 237 -5.57 15.99 16.14
CA ARG A 237 -4.31 15.37 16.58
C ARG A 237 -3.46 14.90 15.40
N ILE A 238 -4.08 14.27 14.39
CA ILE A 238 -3.38 13.84 13.18
C ILE A 238 -2.74 15.02 12.45
N GLN A 239 -3.43 16.15 12.34
CA GLN A 239 -2.90 17.36 11.70
C GLN A 239 -1.78 18.01 12.52
N GLN A 240 -1.83 17.94 13.84
CA GLN A 240 -0.77 18.47 14.72
C GLN A 240 0.52 17.64 14.60
N VAL A 241 0.41 16.31 14.61
CA VAL A 241 1.56 15.38 14.48
C VAL A 241 2.11 15.34 13.06
N ALA A 242 1.24 15.24 12.07
CA ALA A 242 1.49 15.36 10.64
C ALA A 242 2.72 14.64 10.09
N LEU A 243 2.87 13.37 10.41
CA LEU A 243 4.00 12.57 9.93
C LEU A 243 4.04 12.47 8.39
N GLY A 244 5.22 12.64 7.85
CA GLY A 244 5.51 12.34 6.45
C GLY A 244 4.66 13.11 5.44
N SER A 245 3.72 12.40 4.76
CA SER A 245 2.92 12.98 3.67
C SER A 245 1.60 13.59 4.10
N VAL A 246 1.29 13.73 5.39
CA VAL A 246 0.01 14.28 5.87
C VAL A 246 -0.20 15.71 5.38
N HIS A 247 0.82 16.58 5.48
CA HIS A 247 0.76 17.95 4.93
C HIS A 247 1.16 18.04 3.44
N ASN A 248 1.74 16.99 2.87
CA ASN A 248 2.21 16.97 1.48
C ASN A 248 1.86 15.65 0.79
N PRO A 249 0.58 15.38 0.51
CA PRO A 249 0.12 14.08 0.01
C PRO A 249 0.67 13.71 -1.37
N ASN A 250 1.31 14.66 -2.10
CA ASN A 250 1.83 14.47 -3.45
C ASN A 250 3.28 14.93 -3.65
N SER A 251 4.19 14.44 -2.84
CA SER A 251 5.64 14.75 -2.99
C SER A 251 6.23 14.48 -4.39
N SER A 252 5.60 13.63 -5.22
CA SER A 252 6.05 13.34 -6.59
C SER A 252 5.74 14.44 -7.62
N PHE A 253 5.03 15.47 -7.23
CA PHE A 253 4.70 16.63 -8.07
C PHE A 253 5.43 17.90 -7.59
N ARG A 254 6.50 17.75 -6.80
CA ARG A 254 7.38 18.86 -6.41
C ARG A 254 8.06 19.45 -7.66
N GLY A 255 7.41 20.36 -8.32
CA GLY A 255 7.96 21.13 -9.43
C GLY A 255 7.41 22.55 -9.43
N ASP A 256 6.16 22.70 -9.00
CA ASP A 256 5.43 23.95 -9.23
C ASP A 256 4.89 24.62 -7.95
N GLY A 257 5.40 24.26 -6.78
CA GLY A 257 5.39 25.07 -5.54
C GLY A 257 4.06 25.50 -4.91
N LYS A 258 2.88 25.20 -5.50
CA LYS A 258 1.58 25.74 -5.07
C LYS A 258 0.36 24.83 -5.27
N GLU A 259 0.52 23.51 -5.43
CA GLU A 259 -0.66 22.65 -5.54
C GLU A 259 -1.21 22.29 -4.16
N THR A 260 -2.39 22.77 -3.84
CA THR A 260 -3.19 22.35 -2.68
C THR A 260 -3.69 20.90 -2.86
N GLU A 261 -4.09 20.22 -1.79
CA GLU A 261 -4.62 18.85 -1.82
C GLU A 261 -5.79 18.71 -2.79
N ALA A 262 -6.70 19.67 -2.81
CA ALA A 262 -7.82 19.73 -3.76
C ALA A 262 -7.38 19.75 -5.24
N ALA A 263 -6.19 20.31 -5.54
CA ALA A 263 -5.65 20.32 -6.90
C ALA A 263 -5.19 18.94 -7.39
N THR A 264 -5.21 17.93 -6.54
CA THR A 264 -4.84 16.56 -6.90
C THR A 264 -5.99 15.73 -7.46
N ILE A 265 -7.23 16.15 -7.22
CA ILE A 265 -8.45 15.51 -7.67
C ILE A 265 -8.84 16.09 -9.04
N GLY A 266 -9.19 15.20 -9.99
CA GLY A 266 -9.60 15.61 -11.35
C GLY A 266 -8.47 16.19 -12.20
N ARG A 267 -7.21 15.96 -11.83
CA ARG A 267 -6.02 16.45 -12.56
C ARG A 267 -5.97 15.92 -13.99
N TRP A 268 -6.49 14.72 -14.23
CA TRP A 268 -6.59 14.10 -15.54
C TRP A 268 -7.32 15.00 -16.56
N LYS A 269 -8.29 15.84 -16.15
CA LYS A 269 -9.01 16.78 -17.01
C LYS A 269 -8.09 17.79 -17.68
N ARG A 270 -6.97 18.13 -17.05
CA ARG A 270 -5.95 19.05 -17.57
C ARG A 270 -4.82 18.33 -18.32
N MET A 271 -4.66 17.03 -18.08
CA MET A 271 -3.53 16.25 -18.63
C MET A 271 -3.89 15.46 -19.88
N PHE A 272 -5.13 15.07 -20.03
CA PHE A 272 -5.59 14.26 -21.17
C PHE A 272 -6.38 15.09 -22.17
N THR A 273 -6.16 14.81 -23.46
CA THR A 273 -7.02 15.30 -24.53
C THR A 273 -8.38 14.60 -24.48
N PRO A 274 -9.45 15.18 -25.06
CA PRO A 274 -10.76 14.51 -25.11
C PRO A 274 -10.69 13.09 -25.72
N GLN A 275 -9.83 12.87 -26.72
CA GLN A 275 -9.63 11.55 -27.31
C GLN A 275 -8.98 10.57 -26.30
N GLN A 276 -7.97 11.01 -25.56
CA GLN A 276 -7.33 10.18 -24.54
C GLN A 276 -8.31 9.83 -23.40
N VAL A 277 -9.20 10.76 -23.03
CA VAL A 277 -10.27 10.48 -22.04
C VAL A 277 -11.18 9.38 -22.55
N ARG A 278 -11.66 9.48 -23.82
CA ARG A 278 -12.48 8.42 -24.44
C ARG A 278 -11.77 7.07 -24.44
N ASP A 279 -10.51 7.04 -24.84
CA ASP A 279 -9.73 5.80 -24.89
C ASP A 279 -9.52 5.19 -23.48
N VAL A 280 -9.22 6.01 -22.48
CA VAL A 280 -9.11 5.55 -21.07
C VAL A 280 -10.46 5.04 -20.58
N GLU A 281 -11.53 5.80 -20.73
CA GLU A 281 -12.86 5.40 -20.26
C GLU A 281 -13.41 4.18 -21.01
N SER A 282 -13.06 4.00 -22.29
CA SER A 282 -13.39 2.78 -23.01
C SER A 282 -12.67 1.55 -22.45
N SER A 283 -11.52 1.74 -21.81
CA SER A 283 -10.70 0.65 -21.25
C SER A 283 -11.04 0.32 -19.81
N ILE A 284 -11.39 1.33 -18.98
CA ILE A 284 -11.59 1.14 -17.53
C ILE A 284 -12.95 1.59 -17.02
N GLY A 285 -13.83 2.08 -17.89
CA GLY A 285 -15.08 2.74 -17.54
C GLY A 285 -16.04 1.88 -16.72
N SER A 286 -16.12 0.58 -16.99
CA SER A 286 -16.94 -0.33 -16.17
C SER A 286 -16.49 -0.31 -14.69
N LEU A 287 -15.18 -0.44 -14.45
CA LEU A 287 -14.67 -0.42 -13.09
C LEU A 287 -14.76 0.97 -12.44
N LEU A 288 -14.62 2.07 -13.22
CA LEU A 288 -14.87 3.42 -12.71
C LEU A 288 -16.29 3.53 -12.17
N VAL A 289 -17.30 3.10 -12.93
CA VAL A 289 -18.70 3.10 -12.48
C VAL A 289 -18.90 2.19 -11.27
N ASP A 290 -18.36 0.98 -11.29
CA ASP A 290 -18.42 0.03 -10.17
C ASP A 290 -17.76 0.55 -8.89
N THR A 291 -16.87 1.54 -9.03
CA THR A 291 -16.22 2.22 -7.90
C THR A 291 -16.77 3.62 -7.66
N GLY A 292 -17.95 3.96 -8.20
CA GLY A 292 -18.68 5.18 -7.90
C GLY A 292 -18.27 6.43 -8.69
N TYR A 293 -17.37 6.31 -9.68
CA TYR A 293 -16.95 7.45 -10.51
C TYR A 293 -17.85 7.63 -11.73
N THR A 294 -18.22 8.88 -12.01
CA THR A 294 -18.97 9.25 -13.21
C THR A 294 -18.04 9.31 -14.43
N LEU A 295 -18.59 9.01 -15.60
CA LEU A 295 -17.85 9.06 -16.86
C LEU A 295 -18.19 10.35 -17.62
N GLU A 296 -17.19 10.91 -18.30
CA GLU A 296 -17.35 12.11 -19.15
C GLU A 296 -17.78 11.73 -20.57
N THR A 297 -17.42 10.50 -21.02
CA THR A 297 -17.72 10.04 -22.38
C THR A 297 -19.11 9.44 -22.48
N PRO A 298 -19.98 9.93 -23.37
CA PRO A 298 -21.28 9.33 -23.61
C PRO A 298 -21.17 7.84 -24.02
N LEU A 299 -22.17 7.03 -23.65
CA LEU A 299 -22.20 5.60 -23.98
C LEU A 299 -22.06 5.33 -25.49
N THR A 300 -22.66 6.21 -26.32
CA THR A 300 -22.64 6.13 -27.78
C THR A 300 -21.26 6.32 -28.41
N GLU A 301 -20.34 6.96 -27.68
CA GLU A 301 -18.98 7.24 -28.15
C GLU A 301 -17.92 6.26 -27.63
N ARG A 302 -18.32 5.25 -26.84
CA ARG A 302 -17.40 4.29 -26.20
C ARG A 302 -17.05 3.11 -27.10
N HIS A 303 -16.65 3.39 -28.31
CA HIS A 303 -16.14 2.35 -29.19
C HIS A 303 -14.65 2.15 -28.96
N SER A 304 -14.27 0.98 -28.48
CA SER A 304 -12.85 0.59 -28.38
C SER A 304 -12.36 0.09 -29.73
N PRO A 305 -11.42 0.79 -30.39
CA PRO A 305 -10.75 0.28 -31.57
C PRO A 305 -10.09 -1.09 -31.31
N LEU A 306 -9.96 -1.91 -32.34
CA LEU A 306 -9.39 -3.26 -32.23
C LEU A 306 -8.05 -3.30 -31.47
N PRO A 307 -7.08 -2.37 -31.68
CA PRO A 307 -5.84 -2.35 -30.91
C PRO A 307 -6.07 -2.14 -29.40
N VAL A 308 -7.01 -1.27 -29.01
CA VAL A 308 -7.34 -1.01 -27.60
C VAL A 308 -7.98 -2.25 -26.96
N ARG A 309 -8.86 -2.95 -27.71
CA ARG A 309 -9.45 -4.21 -27.26
C ARG A 309 -8.39 -5.28 -27.03
N LEU A 310 -7.42 -5.37 -27.94
CA LEU A 310 -6.30 -6.31 -27.82
C LEU A 310 -5.42 -5.97 -26.62
N MET A 311 -5.07 -4.70 -26.40
CA MET A 311 -4.35 -4.26 -25.21
C MET A 311 -5.11 -4.60 -23.93
N ASN A 312 -6.41 -4.36 -23.88
CA ASN A 312 -7.27 -4.66 -22.75
C ASN A 312 -7.31 -6.16 -22.40
N PHE A 313 -7.08 -7.03 -23.34
CA PHE A 313 -7.00 -8.48 -23.15
C PHE A 313 -5.59 -8.94 -22.78
N LEU A 314 -4.57 -8.49 -23.51
CA LEU A 314 -3.19 -9.01 -23.38
C LEU A 314 -2.46 -8.49 -22.15
N TYR A 315 -2.62 -7.19 -21.76
CA TYR A 315 -1.86 -6.63 -20.65
C TYR A 315 -2.20 -7.25 -19.29
N PRO A 316 -3.46 -7.55 -18.94
CA PRO A 316 -3.76 -8.28 -17.72
C PRO A 316 -3.07 -9.66 -17.66
N LEU A 317 -3.06 -10.40 -18.79
CA LEU A 317 -2.34 -11.68 -18.89
C LEU A 317 -0.83 -11.49 -18.72
N TYR A 318 -0.27 -10.45 -19.33
CA TYR A 318 1.15 -10.11 -19.17
C TYR A 318 1.50 -9.75 -17.71
N PHE A 319 0.64 -9.00 -17.01
CA PHE A 319 0.85 -8.67 -15.61
C PHE A 319 0.75 -9.91 -14.72
N ASP A 320 -0.22 -10.79 -14.98
CA ASP A 320 -0.36 -12.06 -14.28
C ASP A 320 0.84 -12.98 -14.53
N PHE A 321 1.29 -13.08 -15.77
CA PHE A 321 2.48 -13.83 -16.14
C PHE A 321 3.74 -13.32 -15.43
N LYS A 322 3.93 -11.99 -15.33
CA LYS A 322 5.06 -11.40 -14.58
C LYS A 322 5.03 -11.77 -13.10
N ILE A 323 3.85 -11.75 -12.46
CA ILE A 323 3.73 -12.15 -11.06
C ILE A 323 4.00 -13.64 -10.93
N TRP A 324 3.39 -14.46 -11.79
CA TRP A 324 3.58 -15.90 -11.79
C TRP A 324 5.06 -16.25 -11.97
N LEU A 325 5.74 -15.64 -12.95
CA LEU A 325 7.15 -15.85 -13.21
C LEU A 325 8.02 -15.54 -11.98
N LYS A 326 7.73 -14.44 -11.29
CA LYS A 326 8.43 -14.09 -10.03
C LYS A 326 8.10 -15.05 -8.89
N SER A 327 6.86 -15.52 -8.80
CA SER A 327 6.39 -16.34 -7.68
C SER A 327 6.80 -17.79 -7.76
N TYR A 328 6.99 -18.32 -8.97
CA TYR A 328 7.18 -19.76 -9.20
C TYR A 328 8.49 -20.13 -9.89
N THR A 329 9.37 -19.15 -10.15
CA THR A 329 10.68 -19.44 -10.78
C THR A 329 11.83 -18.82 -9.98
N PRO A 330 13.08 -19.31 -10.15
CA PRO A 330 14.26 -18.75 -9.49
C PRO A 330 14.57 -17.29 -9.84
N LEU A 331 13.88 -16.69 -10.82
CA LEU A 331 14.05 -15.30 -11.23
C LEU A 331 13.82 -14.31 -10.08
N ALA A 332 12.97 -14.63 -9.11
CA ALA A 332 12.80 -13.79 -7.92
C ALA A 332 14.10 -13.61 -7.12
N ARG A 333 15.00 -14.62 -7.14
CA ARG A 333 16.31 -14.58 -6.45
C ARG A 333 17.28 -13.58 -7.08
N ILE A 334 17.12 -13.29 -8.36
CA ILE A 334 18.01 -12.41 -9.14
C ILE A 334 17.35 -11.04 -9.37
N ALA A 335 16.05 -11.03 -9.56
CA ALA A 335 15.28 -9.82 -9.80
C ALA A 335 15.25 -8.91 -8.56
N ASP A 336 15.15 -7.63 -8.78
CA ASP A 336 14.94 -6.61 -7.74
C ASP A 336 16.02 -6.48 -6.66
N LYS A 337 17.25 -7.01 -6.88
CA LYS A 337 18.40 -6.83 -5.97
C LYS A 337 18.61 -5.35 -5.59
N ARG A 338 18.40 -4.43 -6.54
CA ARG A 338 18.51 -2.98 -6.30
C ARG A 338 17.51 -2.44 -5.26
N ARG A 339 16.38 -3.12 -5.04
CA ARG A 339 15.41 -2.71 -4.02
C ARG A 339 15.85 -3.05 -2.59
N MET A 340 16.68 -4.06 -2.43
CA MET A 340 17.31 -4.42 -1.16
C MET A 340 18.61 -3.65 -0.91
N GLY A 341 19.38 -3.37 -1.96
CA GLY A 341 20.69 -2.73 -1.83
C GLY A 341 20.63 -1.30 -1.27
N ILE A 342 21.67 -0.91 -0.56
CA ILE A 342 21.94 0.48 -0.18
C ILE A 342 22.43 1.18 -1.46
N ALA A 343 21.55 1.99 -2.09
CA ALA A 343 22.02 2.91 -3.11
C ALA A 343 22.53 4.16 -2.39
N GLU A 344 23.80 4.47 -2.52
CA GLU A 344 24.41 5.70 -1.96
C GLU A 344 23.69 6.99 -2.41
N SER A 345 22.92 6.94 -3.49
CA SER A 345 22.13 8.05 -4.03
C SER A 345 20.75 8.27 -3.41
N ASP A 346 20.26 7.34 -2.57
CA ASP A 346 18.92 7.43 -1.97
C ASP A 346 18.90 8.07 -0.57
N VAL A 347 20.01 8.57 -0.09
CA VAL A 347 20.06 9.46 1.08
C VAL A 347 19.62 10.86 0.62
N GLY A 348 18.30 10.99 0.42
CA GLY A 348 17.70 12.29 0.13
C GLY A 348 17.97 13.31 1.25
N PRO A 349 17.89 14.60 0.95
CA PRO A 349 18.22 15.68 1.88
C PRO A 349 17.37 15.70 3.16
N ASP A 350 16.34 14.89 3.26
CA ASP A 350 15.43 14.85 4.42
C ASP A 350 16.01 14.11 5.66
N ALA A 351 17.11 13.36 5.52
CA ALA A 351 17.75 12.69 6.66
C ALA A 351 18.76 13.59 7.42
N LYS A 352 19.03 14.81 6.95
CA LYS A 352 20.00 15.73 7.55
C LYS A 352 19.38 16.82 8.43
N SER A 353 18.06 16.90 8.56
CA SER A 353 17.38 17.95 9.34
C SER A 353 16.85 17.51 10.71
N GLU A 354 16.98 16.23 11.10
CA GLU A 354 16.49 15.74 12.41
C GLU A 354 17.60 15.55 13.46
N THR A 355 18.84 16.01 13.18
CA THR A 355 19.91 16.05 14.19
C THR A 355 20.45 17.48 14.34
N LYS A 356 19.63 18.38 14.85
CA LYS A 356 20.05 19.59 15.57
C LYS A 356 18.96 20.02 16.53
#